data_f37537ffa0629ca1c03384b2c086bce9
#
_entry.id   f37537ffa0629ca1c03384b2c086bce9
#
_cell.length_a   1.000
_cell.length_b   1.000
_cell.length_c   1.000
_cell.angle_alpha   90.00
_cell.angle_beta   90.00
_cell.angle_gamma   90.00
#
_symmetry.space_group_name_H-M   'P 1'
#
loop_
_entity.id
_entity.type
_entity.pdbx_description
1 polymer ?
#
loop_
_entity_poly.entity_id
_entity_poly.type
_entity_poly.pdbx_seq_one_letter_code
_entity_poly.pdbx_strand_id
1 'polypeptide(L)'
;MINKPLKVLCIGGSDSSGGAGIQADLKAVHACGCYGLSVITAVTAQNTLGVQDIYSVSPSSIGQQIESVLSDIGADAVKTGMIWQPEAVRVIAEKIRKYKINKLIVDPVMMAKGGSVLMEDKTKKALEKYLLPLALVVTPNIPEAEAIAKMKIRST
;
A
#
# COMPACT_ATOMS: atom_id res chain seq x y z
N MET A 1 24.52 -5.67 22.83
CA MET A 1 23.19 -4.98 22.74
C MET A 1 22.42 -5.62 21.60
N ILE A 2 21.27 -6.21 21.86
CA ILE A 2 20.39 -6.75 20.79
C ILE A 2 19.79 -5.54 20.10
N ASN A 3 20.22 -5.24 18.86
CA ASN A 3 19.60 -4.21 18.05
C ASN A 3 18.13 -4.60 17.82
N LYS A 4 17.18 -3.79 18.30
CA LYS A 4 15.77 -4.00 17.99
C LYS A 4 15.58 -3.89 16.48
N PRO A 5 14.86 -4.84 15.83
CA PRO A 5 14.60 -4.76 14.40
C PRO A 5 13.78 -3.51 14.08
N LEU A 6 14.09 -2.88 12.94
CA LEU A 6 13.26 -1.78 12.41
C LEU A 6 11.87 -2.31 12.09
N LYS A 7 10.84 -1.50 12.36
CA LYS A 7 9.44 -1.83 12.18
C LYS A 7 8.90 -1.21 10.91
N VAL A 8 8.36 -2.02 10.03
CA VAL A 8 7.79 -1.58 8.74
C VAL A 8 6.30 -1.91 8.72
N LEU A 9 5.46 -0.89 8.59
CA LEU A 9 4.02 -1.08 8.42
C LEU A 9 3.68 -1.16 6.93
N CYS A 10 3.16 -2.31 6.51
CA CYS A 10 2.67 -2.56 5.17
C CYS A 10 1.15 -2.38 5.14
N ILE A 11 0.65 -1.46 4.31
CA ILE A 11 -0.77 -1.17 4.12
C ILE A 11 -1.16 -1.57 2.70
N GLY A 12 -2.04 -2.56 2.54
CA GLY A 12 -2.40 -3.02 1.19
C GLY A 12 -3.39 -4.17 1.18
N GLY A 13 -3.69 -4.68 0.00
CA GLY A 13 -4.56 -5.84 -0.19
C GLY A 13 -3.87 -7.14 0.22
N SER A 14 -4.67 -8.10 0.68
CA SER A 14 -4.24 -9.46 0.97
C SER A 14 -4.32 -10.30 -0.30
N ASP A 15 -3.24 -10.96 -0.69
CA ASP A 15 -3.18 -11.93 -1.77
C ASP A 15 -3.18 -13.36 -1.20
N SER A 16 -4.25 -14.12 -1.44
CA SER A 16 -4.40 -15.49 -0.96
C SER A 16 -3.34 -16.45 -1.49
N SER A 17 -2.75 -16.16 -2.67
CA SER A 17 -1.64 -16.97 -3.23
C SER A 17 -0.29 -16.68 -2.58
N GLY A 18 -0.17 -15.55 -1.88
CA GLY A 18 1.04 -15.13 -1.18
C GLY A 18 2.17 -14.63 -2.06
N GLY A 19 1.92 -14.41 -3.36
CA GLY A 19 2.91 -13.93 -4.35
C GLY A 19 2.98 -12.41 -4.49
N ALA A 20 1.97 -11.71 -3.99
CA ALA A 20 1.85 -10.26 -4.03
C ALA A 20 1.24 -9.72 -2.71
N GLY A 21 0.81 -8.46 -2.70
CA GLY A 21 0.10 -7.84 -1.59
C GLY A 21 0.86 -7.90 -0.26
N ILE A 22 0.11 -7.84 0.83
CA ILE A 22 0.67 -7.86 2.20
C ILE A 22 1.55 -9.09 2.46
N GLN A 23 1.20 -10.24 1.91
CA GLN A 23 1.97 -11.45 2.11
C GLN A 23 3.38 -11.35 1.50
N ALA A 24 3.50 -10.80 0.31
CA ALA A 24 4.81 -10.57 -0.32
C ALA A 24 5.60 -9.47 0.43
N ASP A 25 4.92 -8.39 0.82
CA ASP A 25 5.52 -7.30 1.57
C ASP A 25 6.10 -7.80 2.91
N LEU A 26 5.36 -8.58 3.69
CA LEU A 26 5.83 -9.14 4.96
C LEU A 26 7.00 -10.10 4.78
N LYS A 27 6.99 -10.94 3.72
CA LYS A 27 8.12 -11.81 3.39
C LYS A 27 9.38 -11.00 3.08
N ALA A 28 9.25 -9.95 2.27
CA ALA A 28 10.37 -9.07 1.91
C ALA A 28 10.92 -8.32 3.14
N VAL A 29 10.05 -7.76 3.97
CA VAL A 29 10.41 -7.06 5.21
C VAL A 29 11.17 -8.01 6.16
N HIS A 30 10.66 -9.24 6.31
CA HIS A 30 11.32 -10.25 7.16
C HIS A 30 12.68 -10.67 6.60
N ALA A 31 12.79 -10.87 5.30
CA ALA A 31 14.06 -11.20 4.63
C ALA A 31 15.13 -10.10 4.79
N CYS A 32 14.70 -8.84 4.96
CA CYS A 32 15.57 -7.71 5.27
C CYS A 32 15.92 -7.57 6.78
N GLY A 33 15.53 -8.55 7.62
CA GLY A 33 15.78 -8.50 9.07
C GLY A 33 14.92 -7.50 9.83
N CYS A 34 13.83 -7.02 9.23
CA CYS A 34 12.90 -6.07 9.83
C CYS A 34 11.68 -6.76 10.42
N TYR A 35 10.97 -6.08 11.32
CA TYR A 35 9.70 -6.55 11.87
C TYR A 35 8.54 -5.99 11.04
N GLY A 36 7.81 -6.90 10.38
CA GLY A 36 6.69 -6.54 9.52
C GLY A 36 5.38 -6.40 10.31
N LEU A 37 4.68 -5.29 10.08
CA LEU A 37 3.34 -4.99 10.57
C LEU A 37 2.41 -4.87 9.37
N SER A 38 1.11 -5.13 9.51
CA SER A 38 0.18 -5.09 8.38
C SER A 38 -1.13 -4.39 8.70
N VAL A 39 -1.67 -3.74 7.66
CA VAL A 39 -3.04 -3.21 7.58
C VAL A 39 -3.66 -3.67 6.28
N ILE A 40 -4.79 -4.34 6.35
CA ILE A 40 -5.48 -4.92 5.21
C ILE A 40 -6.49 -3.91 4.65
N THR A 41 -6.36 -3.59 3.36
CA THR A 41 -7.28 -2.68 2.64
C THR A 41 -8.35 -3.41 1.86
N ALA A 42 -8.06 -4.63 1.41
CA ALA A 42 -8.99 -5.55 0.76
C ALA A 42 -8.49 -6.98 0.92
N VAL A 43 -9.39 -7.93 0.86
CA VAL A 43 -9.09 -9.37 0.80
C VAL A 43 -9.40 -9.84 -0.62
N THR A 44 -8.42 -10.47 -1.30
CA THR A 44 -8.65 -11.00 -2.65
C THR A 44 -8.73 -12.52 -2.64
N ALA A 45 -9.61 -13.08 -3.47
CA ALA A 45 -9.48 -14.43 -3.97
C ALA A 45 -8.58 -14.39 -5.19
N GLN A 46 -7.32 -14.79 -5.02
CA GLN A 46 -6.29 -14.60 -6.03
C GLN A 46 -5.38 -15.83 -6.12
N ASN A 47 -4.95 -16.13 -7.35
CA ASN A 47 -3.98 -17.18 -7.65
C ASN A 47 -3.06 -16.74 -8.81
N THR A 48 -2.26 -17.66 -9.37
CA THR A 48 -1.33 -17.38 -10.48
C THR A 48 -2.03 -17.04 -11.79
N LEU A 49 -3.32 -17.32 -11.94
CA LEU A 49 -4.12 -17.03 -13.14
C LEU A 49 -4.76 -15.63 -13.07
N GLY A 50 -4.88 -15.04 -11.87
CA GLY A 50 -5.46 -13.70 -11.70
C GLY A 50 -6.23 -13.51 -10.39
N VAL A 51 -6.97 -12.41 -10.34
CA VAL A 51 -7.86 -12.03 -9.23
C VAL A 51 -9.28 -12.42 -9.60
N GLN A 52 -9.90 -13.32 -8.84
CA GLN A 52 -11.25 -13.83 -9.05
C GLN A 52 -12.30 -13.02 -8.29
N ASP A 53 -11.94 -12.50 -7.09
CA ASP A 53 -12.85 -11.70 -6.27
C ASP A 53 -12.07 -10.72 -5.39
N ILE A 54 -12.71 -9.59 -5.02
CA ILE A 54 -12.14 -8.55 -4.15
C ILE A 54 -13.18 -8.15 -3.13
N TYR A 55 -12.91 -8.47 -1.87
CA TYR A 55 -13.70 -7.98 -0.74
C TYR A 55 -13.02 -6.77 -0.11
N SER A 56 -13.63 -5.60 -0.24
CA SER A 56 -13.08 -4.35 0.28
C SER A 56 -13.25 -4.23 1.80
N VAL A 57 -12.20 -3.86 2.50
CA VAL A 57 -12.26 -3.50 3.92
C VAL A 57 -12.73 -2.05 4.06
N SER A 58 -13.65 -1.80 4.99
CA SER A 58 -14.19 -0.44 5.18
C SER A 58 -13.11 0.56 5.57
N PRO A 59 -13.20 1.83 5.10
CA PRO A 59 -12.25 2.89 5.48
C PRO A 59 -12.14 3.07 7.00
N SER A 60 -13.24 2.92 7.74
CA SER A 60 -13.23 2.97 9.20
C SER A 60 -12.38 1.85 9.80
N SER A 61 -12.53 0.60 9.32
CA SER A 61 -11.73 -0.53 9.80
C SER A 61 -10.25 -0.36 9.46
N ILE A 62 -9.92 0.16 8.26
CA ILE A 62 -8.54 0.48 7.88
C ILE A 62 -7.96 1.51 8.86
N GLY A 63 -8.71 2.57 9.17
CA GLY A 63 -8.31 3.58 10.14
C GLY A 63 -8.08 3.04 11.55
N GLN A 64 -8.90 2.08 11.99
CA GLN A 64 -8.76 1.42 13.29
C GLN A 64 -7.53 0.49 13.33
N GLN A 65 -7.26 -0.27 12.27
CA GLN A 65 -6.06 -1.10 12.17
C GLN A 65 -4.79 -0.23 12.26
N ILE A 66 -4.73 0.89 11.53
CA ILE A 66 -3.59 1.82 11.58
C ILE A 66 -3.44 2.40 12.99
N GLU A 67 -4.54 2.84 13.60
CA GLU A 67 -4.54 3.40 14.95
C GLU A 67 -4.00 2.39 15.96
N SER A 68 -4.50 1.16 15.93
CA SER A 68 -4.09 0.07 16.83
C SER A 68 -2.58 -0.18 16.75
N VAL A 69 -2.02 -0.21 15.53
CA VAL A 69 -0.59 -0.48 15.34
C VAL A 69 0.26 0.73 15.75
N LEU A 70 -0.10 1.93 15.25
CA LEU A 70 0.76 3.10 15.42
C LEU A 70 0.70 3.70 16.82
N SER A 71 -0.41 3.53 17.57
CA SER A 71 -0.53 4.04 18.93
C SER A 71 0.27 3.24 19.96
N ASP A 72 0.53 1.97 19.72
CA ASP A 72 1.23 1.05 20.63
C ASP A 72 2.62 0.69 20.13
N ILE A 73 2.68 0.04 18.96
CA ILE A 73 3.95 -0.50 18.43
C ILE A 73 4.76 0.59 17.73
N GLY A 74 4.11 1.47 16.98
CA GLY A 74 4.74 2.44 16.09
C GLY A 74 5.31 1.79 14.84
N ALA A 75 5.86 2.60 13.91
CA ALA A 75 6.56 2.14 12.73
C ALA A 75 7.71 3.08 12.37
N ASP A 76 8.85 2.53 11.93
CA ASP A 76 10.01 3.29 11.45
C ASP A 76 9.88 3.70 9.98
N ALA A 77 9.08 2.93 9.22
CA ALA A 77 8.69 3.22 7.84
C ALA A 77 7.29 2.65 7.55
N VAL A 78 6.61 3.22 6.57
CA VAL A 78 5.32 2.74 6.08
C VAL A 78 5.38 2.54 4.57
N LYS A 79 4.90 1.39 4.08
CA LYS A 79 4.68 1.12 2.66
C LYS A 79 3.20 1.00 2.39
N THR A 80 2.70 1.65 1.35
CA THR A 80 1.35 1.41 0.84
C THR A 80 1.41 0.70 -0.50
N GLY A 81 0.55 -0.30 -0.69
CA GLY A 81 0.32 -0.98 -1.96
C GLY A 81 -1.10 -0.72 -2.46
N MET A 82 -1.81 -1.78 -2.86
CA MET A 82 -3.17 -1.67 -3.38
C MET A 82 -4.13 -1.04 -2.37
N ILE A 83 -4.78 0.06 -2.77
CA ILE A 83 -5.86 0.72 -2.03
C ILE A 83 -7.07 0.82 -2.96
N TRP A 84 -8.14 0.12 -2.61
CA TRP A 84 -9.31 -0.04 -3.47
C TRP A 84 -10.22 1.20 -3.53
N GLN A 85 -10.42 1.90 -2.42
CA GLN A 85 -11.41 2.97 -2.27
C GLN A 85 -10.75 4.33 -2.05
N PRO A 86 -11.31 5.42 -2.65
CA PRO A 86 -10.78 6.78 -2.45
C PRO A 86 -10.89 7.26 -1.00
N GLU A 87 -11.90 6.82 -0.25
CA GLU A 87 -12.09 7.13 1.16
C GLU A 87 -10.98 6.50 2.01
N ALA A 88 -10.56 5.27 1.68
CA ALA A 88 -9.43 4.61 2.34
C ALA A 88 -8.12 5.38 2.14
N VAL A 89 -7.87 5.93 0.94
CA VAL A 89 -6.71 6.79 0.68
C VAL A 89 -6.70 8.00 1.61
N ARG A 90 -7.85 8.66 1.81
CA ARG A 90 -7.97 9.82 2.71
C ARG A 90 -7.66 9.45 4.16
N VAL A 91 -8.29 8.37 4.64
CA VAL A 91 -8.07 7.87 6.01
C VAL A 91 -6.60 7.53 6.24
N ILE A 92 -5.95 6.82 5.30
CA ILE A 92 -4.52 6.50 5.39
C ILE A 92 -3.69 7.79 5.45
N ALA A 93 -3.94 8.75 4.56
CA ALA A 93 -3.21 10.02 4.54
C ALA A 93 -3.38 10.84 5.83
N GLU A 94 -4.58 10.85 6.42
CA GLU A 94 -4.84 11.48 7.72
C GLU A 94 -4.03 10.82 8.84
N LYS A 95 -3.99 9.48 8.87
CA LYS A 95 -3.20 8.74 9.86
C LYS A 95 -1.70 8.96 9.69
N ILE A 96 -1.19 8.96 8.45
CA ILE A 96 0.22 9.29 8.16
C ILE A 96 0.60 10.68 8.72
N ARG A 97 -0.26 11.69 8.52
CA ARG A 97 -0.03 13.03 9.09
C ARG A 97 -0.12 13.04 10.60
N LYS A 98 -1.18 12.41 11.18
CA LYS A 98 -1.40 12.34 12.63
C LYS A 98 -0.17 11.77 13.35
N TYR A 99 0.37 10.68 12.83
CA TYR A 99 1.52 9.99 13.42
C TYR A 99 2.88 10.51 12.93
N LYS A 100 2.90 11.59 12.11
CA LYS A 100 4.11 12.26 11.61
C LYS A 100 5.08 11.27 10.92
N ILE A 101 4.54 10.33 10.15
CA ILE A 101 5.33 9.37 9.37
C ILE A 101 6.03 10.12 8.25
N ASN A 102 7.37 10.13 8.27
CA ASN A 102 8.21 10.80 7.28
C ASN A 102 8.91 9.84 6.31
N LYS A 103 8.82 8.53 6.54
CA LYS A 103 9.33 7.49 5.65
C LYS A 103 8.17 6.70 5.05
N LEU A 104 7.39 7.37 4.20
CA LEU A 104 6.30 6.78 3.46
C LEU A 104 6.76 6.38 2.05
N ILE A 105 6.60 5.11 1.72
CA ILE A 105 6.80 4.55 0.39
C ILE A 105 5.42 4.26 -0.21
N VAL A 106 5.13 4.84 -1.37
CA VAL A 106 3.86 4.64 -2.08
C VAL A 106 4.11 3.82 -3.34
N ASP A 107 3.57 2.61 -3.35
CA ASP A 107 3.49 1.74 -4.52
C ASP A 107 2.07 1.90 -5.13
N PRO A 108 1.94 2.64 -6.25
CA PRO A 108 0.64 3.07 -6.77
C PRO A 108 0.00 1.98 -7.64
N VAL A 109 -0.21 0.81 -7.08
CA VAL A 109 -0.73 -0.38 -7.78
C VAL A 109 -2.06 -0.08 -8.46
N MET A 110 -2.06 0.01 -9.81
CA MET A 110 -3.25 0.30 -10.62
C MET A 110 -3.85 -0.94 -11.27
N MET A 111 -3.00 -1.93 -11.60
CA MET A 111 -3.42 -3.15 -12.29
C MET A 111 -2.74 -4.37 -11.68
N ALA A 112 -3.43 -5.50 -11.63
CA ALA A 112 -2.83 -6.79 -11.32
C ALA A 112 -1.99 -7.30 -12.52
N LYS A 113 -1.04 -8.19 -12.27
CA LYS A 113 -0.26 -8.84 -13.35
C LYS A 113 -1.12 -9.52 -14.41
N GLY A 114 -2.32 -9.99 -14.06
CA GLY A 114 -3.31 -10.57 -14.98
C GLY A 114 -4.16 -9.55 -15.75
N GLY A 115 -3.88 -8.24 -15.67
CA GLY A 115 -4.61 -7.19 -16.37
C GLY A 115 -5.89 -6.71 -15.68
N SER A 116 -6.26 -7.26 -14.53
CA SER A 116 -7.41 -6.78 -13.76
C SER A 116 -7.16 -5.37 -13.23
N VAL A 117 -8.11 -4.46 -13.43
CA VAL A 117 -8.05 -3.10 -12.89
C VAL A 117 -8.23 -3.17 -11.38
N LEU A 118 -7.25 -2.65 -10.63
CA LEU A 118 -7.23 -2.61 -9.17
C LEU A 118 -7.43 -1.20 -8.60
N MET A 119 -7.45 -0.18 -9.46
CA MET A 119 -7.64 1.20 -9.03
C MET A 119 -8.51 1.96 -10.03
N GLU A 120 -9.66 2.44 -9.57
CA GLU A 120 -10.53 3.32 -10.34
C GLU A 120 -9.99 4.75 -10.40
N ASP A 121 -10.43 5.54 -11.38
CA ASP A 121 -10.03 6.95 -11.57
C ASP A 121 -10.26 7.82 -10.33
N LYS A 122 -11.32 7.56 -9.56
CA LYS A 122 -11.61 8.29 -8.32
C LYS A 122 -10.55 8.02 -7.25
N THR A 123 -10.12 6.77 -7.11
CA THR A 123 -9.07 6.36 -6.17
C THR A 123 -7.71 6.91 -6.61
N LYS A 124 -7.40 6.87 -7.91
CA LYS A 124 -6.20 7.48 -8.47
C LYS A 124 -6.12 8.99 -8.16
N LYS A 125 -7.20 9.74 -8.40
CA LYS A 125 -7.27 11.17 -8.06
C LYS A 125 -7.08 11.42 -6.56
N ALA A 126 -7.63 10.56 -5.71
CA ALA A 126 -7.42 10.64 -4.26
C ALA A 126 -5.95 10.36 -3.89
N LEU A 127 -5.33 9.35 -4.50
CA LEU A 127 -3.91 9.02 -4.32
C LEU A 127 -3.02 10.21 -4.69
N GLU A 128 -3.21 10.78 -5.89
CA GLU A 128 -2.48 11.95 -6.38
C GLU A 128 -2.61 13.16 -5.44
N LYS A 129 -3.82 13.38 -4.91
CA LYS A 129 -4.12 14.55 -4.09
C LYS A 129 -3.66 14.41 -2.64
N TYR A 130 -3.82 13.24 -2.03
CA TYR A 130 -3.70 13.11 -0.57
C TYR A 130 -2.49 12.32 -0.11
N LEU A 131 -2.04 11.32 -0.87
CA LEU A 131 -1.02 10.38 -0.43
C LEU A 131 0.33 10.61 -1.11
N LEU A 132 0.38 10.81 -2.43
CA LEU A 132 1.64 11.08 -3.14
C LEU A 132 2.41 12.29 -2.59
N PRO A 133 1.76 13.41 -2.18
CA PRO A 133 2.49 14.54 -1.60
C PRO A 133 3.15 14.25 -0.25
N LEU A 134 2.80 13.13 0.40
CA LEU A 134 3.40 12.69 1.66
C LEU A 134 4.51 11.66 1.45
N ALA A 135 4.65 11.13 0.24
CA ALA A 135 5.60 10.07 -0.05
C ALA A 135 7.04 10.58 -0.05
N LEU A 136 7.93 9.84 0.64
CA LEU A 136 9.38 9.98 0.49
C LEU A 136 9.84 9.34 -0.82
N VAL A 137 9.22 8.21 -1.18
CA VAL A 137 9.51 7.44 -2.40
C VAL A 137 8.21 6.96 -3.03
N VAL A 138 8.13 7.02 -4.35
CA VAL A 138 7.06 6.39 -5.14
C VAL A 138 7.69 5.36 -6.06
N THR A 139 7.09 4.16 -6.16
CA THR A 139 7.64 3.02 -6.92
C THR A 139 6.74 2.59 -8.09
N PRO A 140 6.40 3.49 -9.03
CA PRO A 140 5.53 3.14 -10.15
C PRO A 140 6.26 2.28 -11.18
N ASN A 141 5.55 1.32 -11.78
CA ASN A 141 5.96 0.76 -13.07
C ASN A 141 5.77 1.78 -14.20
N ILE A 142 6.25 1.48 -15.43
CA ILE A 142 6.16 2.42 -16.56
C ILE A 142 4.72 2.87 -16.84
N PRO A 143 3.71 1.99 -16.99
CA PRO A 143 2.33 2.38 -17.16
C PRO A 143 1.78 3.27 -16.03
N GLU A 144 2.11 2.98 -14.80
CA GLU A 144 1.72 3.77 -13.63
C GLU A 144 2.38 5.15 -13.62
N ALA A 145 3.67 5.21 -13.94
CA ALA A 145 4.41 6.46 -14.07
C ALA A 145 3.81 7.35 -15.17
N GLU A 146 3.51 6.78 -16.36
CA GLU A 146 2.83 7.48 -17.43
C GLU A 146 1.47 8.04 -17.00
N ALA A 147 0.69 7.20 -16.28
CA ALA A 147 -0.63 7.58 -15.81
C ALA A 147 -0.61 8.70 -14.76
N ILE A 148 0.40 8.71 -13.86
CA ILE A 148 0.57 9.75 -12.84
C ILE A 148 1.11 11.03 -13.47
N ALA A 149 2.16 10.92 -14.30
CA ALA A 149 2.82 12.06 -14.92
C ALA A 149 2.01 12.66 -16.09
N LYS A 150 0.98 11.95 -16.58
CA LYS A 150 0.15 12.33 -17.75
C LYS A 150 1.00 12.54 -19.01
N MET A 151 2.04 11.74 -19.18
CA MET A 151 2.96 11.80 -20.31
C MET A 151 3.38 10.39 -20.72
N LYS A 152 3.80 10.24 -21.99
CA LYS A 152 4.34 8.97 -22.50
C LYS A 152 5.85 8.90 -22.30
N ILE A 153 6.32 7.77 -21.77
CA ILE A 153 7.74 7.45 -21.64
C ILE A 153 8.18 6.78 -22.95
N ARG A 154 9.07 7.44 -23.70
CA ARG A 154 9.51 6.98 -25.03
C ARG A 154 10.89 6.30 -25.02
N SER A 155 11.68 6.51 -23.98
CA SER A 155 12.99 5.88 -23.77
C SER A 155 13.29 5.83 -22.27
N THR A 156 14.05 4.85 -21.85
CA THR A 156 14.64 4.74 -20.51
C THR A 156 16.09 5.16 -20.58
#